data_a3b407d049e26eeb42f9dd00f02b813a
#
_entry.id   a3b407d049e26eeb42f9dd00f02b813a
#
_cell.length_a   1.000
_cell.length_b   1.000
_cell.length_c   1.000
_cell.angle_alpha   90.00
_cell.angle_beta   90.00
_cell.angle_gamma   90.00
#
_symmetry.space_group_name_H-M   'P 1'
#
loop_
_entity.id
_entity.type
_entity.pdbx_description
1 polymer ?
#
loop_
_entity_poly.entity_id
_entity_poly.type
_entity_poly.pdbx_seq_one_letter_code
_entity_poly.pdbx_strand_id
1 'polypeptide(L)'
;MTVVSPLGYRFPGGTYTIAHWENWLLTDCTTAEPLPDDLAHPVALFHVPILGAGTSITTLFEVCGAEGPGSVGLDGYDWEYMRPLRIGVEYRMEGGIVRWEQLVDERGNPYDSMSFSIEMFDAEGLAARITNTWRFRRRKPEDSTGATS
;
A
#
# COMPACT_ATOMS: atom_id res chain seq x y z
N MET A 1 -11.72 -4.11 22.19
CA MET A 1 -11.78 -5.30 21.34
C MET A 1 -10.45 -5.49 20.63
N THR A 2 -9.87 -6.67 20.75
CA THR A 2 -8.57 -6.96 20.16
C THR A 2 -8.74 -7.27 18.67
N VAL A 3 -8.02 -6.56 17.84
CA VAL A 3 -8.01 -6.86 16.40
C VAL A 3 -7.21 -8.14 16.16
N VAL A 4 -7.80 -9.07 15.41
CA VAL A 4 -7.06 -10.27 15.01
C VAL A 4 -5.93 -9.85 14.07
N SER A 5 -4.71 -10.32 14.34
CA SER A 5 -3.55 -9.98 13.53
C SER A 5 -3.75 -10.41 12.07
N PRO A 6 -3.64 -9.47 11.12
CA PRO A 6 -3.71 -9.80 9.70
C PRO A 6 -2.39 -10.32 9.12
N LEU A 7 -1.40 -10.58 9.95
CA LEU A 7 -0.11 -11.08 9.50
C LEU A 7 -0.28 -12.36 8.70
N GLY A 8 0.33 -12.41 7.53
CA GLY A 8 0.20 -13.55 6.63
C GLY A 8 -0.98 -13.46 5.67
N TYR A 9 -1.82 -12.43 5.79
CA TYR A 9 -2.88 -12.21 4.82
C TYR A 9 -2.27 -12.02 3.43
N ARG A 10 -2.76 -12.78 2.44
CA ARG A 10 -2.27 -12.70 1.06
C ARG A 10 -3.30 -12.00 0.19
N PHE A 11 -2.82 -11.10 -0.67
CA PHE A 11 -3.68 -10.46 -1.67
C PHE A 11 -4.04 -11.48 -2.76
N PRO A 12 -5.20 -11.31 -3.42
CA PRO A 12 -5.62 -12.24 -4.48
C PRO A 12 -4.58 -12.38 -5.59
N GLY A 13 -3.81 -11.32 -5.86
CA GLY A 13 -2.90 -11.28 -7.00
C GLY A 13 -3.63 -10.93 -8.28
N GLY A 14 -2.88 -10.70 -9.34
CA GLY A 14 -3.45 -10.36 -10.63
C GLY A 14 -2.42 -9.78 -11.55
N THR A 15 -2.91 -9.15 -12.62
CA THR A 15 -2.06 -8.48 -13.61
C THR A 15 -2.51 -7.04 -13.79
N TYR A 16 -1.58 -6.20 -14.26
CA TYR A 16 -1.87 -4.81 -14.57
C TYR A 16 -0.97 -4.34 -15.71
N THR A 17 -1.55 -3.61 -16.64
CA THR A 17 -0.82 -2.98 -17.73
C THR A 17 -1.02 -1.48 -17.62
N ILE A 18 0.06 -0.70 -17.50
CA ILE A 18 -0.02 0.76 -17.41
C ILE A 18 -0.41 1.29 -18.80
N ALA A 19 -1.56 1.96 -18.87
CA ALA A 19 -2.04 2.51 -20.11
C ALA A 19 -1.33 3.84 -20.45
N HIS A 20 -1.25 4.16 -21.73
CA HIS A 20 -0.61 5.39 -22.17
C HIS A 20 -1.31 6.64 -21.59
N TRP A 21 -2.65 6.67 -21.60
CA TRP A 21 -3.42 7.79 -21.06
C TRP A 21 -3.20 7.95 -19.56
N GLU A 22 -3.08 6.85 -18.83
CA GLU A 22 -2.85 6.83 -17.40
C GLU A 22 -1.49 7.47 -17.06
N ASN A 23 -0.45 7.05 -17.78
CA ASN A 23 0.88 7.62 -17.60
C ASN A 23 0.91 9.10 -17.95
N TRP A 24 0.19 9.50 -19.00
CA TRP A 24 0.08 10.91 -19.37
C TRP A 24 -0.53 11.74 -18.25
N LEU A 25 -1.62 11.26 -17.64
CA LEU A 25 -2.26 11.97 -16.53
C LEU A 25 -1.33 12.07 -15.31
N LEU A 26 -0.64 10.99 -14.97
CA LEU A 26 0.31 11.00 -13.84
C LEU A 26 1.43 12.00 -14.09
N THR A 27 1.96 12.03 -15.29
CA THR A 27 3.03 12.95 -15.68
C THR A 27 2.56 14.40 -15.62
N ASP A 28 1.37 14.67 -16.15
CA ASP A 28 0.79 16.00 -16.17
C ASP A 28 0.48 16.51 -14.75
N CYS A 29 -0.09 15.65 -13.91
CA CYS A 29 -0.41 16.02 -12.53
C CYS A 29 0.84 16.33 -11.68
N THR A 30 1.99 15.78 -12.04
CA THR A 30 3.24 16.05 -11.32
C THR A 30 4.05 17.18 -11.96
N THR A 31 3.52 17.84 -13.01
CA THR A 31 4.20 18.87 -13.81
C THR A 31 5.54 18.41 -14.37
N ALA A 32 5.72 17.10 -14.52
CA ALA A 32 6.93 16.51 -15.09
C ALA A 32 6.83 16.44 -16.62
N GLU A 33 7.96 16.25 -17.26
CA GLU A 33 7.99 15.97 -18.70
C GLU A 33 7.88 14.45 -18.93
N PRO A 34 7.23 14.01 -20.02
CA PRO A 34 7.16 12.59 -20.34
C PRO A 34 8.56 11.98 -20.48
N LEU A 35 8.72 10.77 -19.93
CA LEU A 35 9.95 10.02 -20.07
C LEU A 35 10.04 9.39 -21.46
N PRO A 36 11.25 9.21 -22.00
CA PRO A 36 11.42 8.58 -23.31
C PRO A 36 11.19 7.08 -23.28
N ASP A 37 11.09 6.45 -24.45
CA ASP A 37 11.11 4.99 -24.64
C ASP A 37 9.99 4.24 -23.91
N ASP A 38 8.80 4.84 -23.84
CA ASP A 38 7.62 4.26 -23.17
C ASP A 38 7.85 3.95 -21.69
N LEU A 39 8.76 4.65 -21.05
CA LEU A 39 8.96 4.54 -19.61
C LEU A 39 7.81 5.19 -18.86
N ALA A 40 7.29 4.47 -17.87
CA ALA A 40 6.23 4.99 -17.01
C ALA A 40 6.80 5.91 -15.94
N HIS A 41 6.00 6.91 -15.54
CA HIS A 41 6.38 7.79 -14.44
C HIS A 41 6.53 6.97 -13.15
N PRO A 42 7.61 7.19 -12.37
CA PRO A 42 7.84 6.40 -11.14
C PRO A 42 6.69 6.44 -10.13
N VAL A 43 5.90 7.51 -10.09
CA VAL A 43 4.77 7.63 -9.17
C VAL A 43 3.70 6.54 -9.40
N ALA A 44 3.74 5.84 -10.53
CA ALA A 44 2.83 4.71 -10.78
C ALA A 44 2.96 3.63 -9.70
N LEU A 45 4.10 3.50 -9.04
CA LEU A 45 4.25 2.56 -7.93
C LEU A 45 3.37 2.89 -6.72
N PHE A 46 2.77 4.06 -6.67
CA PHE A 46 1.85 4.38 -5.59
C PHE A 46 0.55 3.57 -5.68
N HIS A 47 -0.03 3.42 -6.87
CA HIS A 47 -1.34 2.80 -7.03
C HIS A 47 -1.36 1.50 -7.83
N VAL A 48 -0.49 1.36 -8.81
CA VAL A 48 -0.50 0.20 -9.72
C VAL A 48 -0.33 -1.13 -9.00
N PRO A 49 0.62 -1.28 -8.06
CA PRO A 49 0.74 -2.55 -7.33
C PRO A 49 -0.51 -2.91 -6.53
N ILE A 50 -1.13 -1.95 -5.87
CA ILE A 50 -2.32 -2.20 -5.05
C ILE A 50 -3.47 -2.68 -5.94
N LEU A 51 -3.74 -1.98 -7.03
CA LEU A 51 -4.80 -2.36 -7.97
C LEU A 51 -4.50 -3.70 -8.64
N GLY A 52 -3.26 -3.89 -9.10
CA GLY A 52 -2.85 -5.12 -9.78
C GLY A 52 -2.82 -6.33 -8.88
N ALA A 53 -2.60 -6.15 -7.58
CA ALA A 53 -2.65 -7.24 -6.60
C ALA A 53 -4.08 -7.65 -6.25
N GLY A 54 -5.08 -7.01 -6.83
CA GLY A 54 -6.48 -7.35 -6.58
C GLY A 54 -7.02 -6.86 -5.25
N THR A 55 -6.43 -5.82 -4.71
CA THR A 55 -6.85 -5.22 -3.43
C THR A 55 -7.12 -3.72 -3.61
N SER A 56 -7.48 -3.07 -2.51
CA SER A 56 -7.73 -1.64 -2.49
C SER A 56 -7.39 -1.09 -1.11
N ILE A 57 -7.26 0.22 -1.02
CA ILE A 57 -7.05 0.90 0.26
C ILE A 57 -8.20 0.59 1.22
N THR A 58 -9.44 0.59 0.72
CA THR A 58 -10.62 0.25 1.52
C THR A 58 -10.52 -1.17 2.08
N THR A 59 -10.15 -2.14 1.25
CA THR A 59 -9.98 -3.53 1.68
C THR A 59 -8.90 -3.64 2.75
N LEU A 60 -7.77 -2.95 2.57
CA LEU A 60 -6.70 -2.95 3.57
C LEU A 60 -7.16 -2.37 4.90
N PHE A 61 -7.95 -1.30 4.87
CA PHE A 61 -8.52 -0.73 6.09
C PHE A 61 -9.45 -1.73 6.80
N GLU A 62 -10.27 -2.43 6.04
CA GLU A 62 -11.18 -3.44 6.61
C GLU A 62 -10.42 -4.61 7.22
N VAL A 63 -9.45 -5.14 6.51
CA VAL A 63 -8.63 -6.28 6.98
C VAL A 63 -7.87 -5.90 8.25
N CYS A 64 -7.37 -4.68 8.34
CA CYS A 64 -6.61 -4.20 9.49
C CYS A 64 -7.48 -3.60 10.59
N GLY A 65 -8.81 -3.55 10.40
CA GLY A 65 -9.73 -3.05 11.43
C GLY A 65 -9.56 -1.56 11.71
N ALA A 66 -9.49 -0.72 10.68
CA ALA A 66 -9.39 0.73 10.85
C ALA A 66 -10.60 1.27 11.63
N GLU A 67 -10.35 2.15 12.61
CA GLU A 67 -11.38 2.59 13.57
C GLU A 67 -12.08 3.89 13.18
N GLY A 68 -11.96 4.33 11.95
CA GLY A 68 -12.69 5.49 11.45
C GLY A 68 -11.81 6.54 10.80
N PRO A 69 -12.39 7.67 10.39
CA PRO A 69 -11.65 8.73 9.70
C PRO A 69 -10.51 9.27 10.55
N GLY A 70 -9.35 9.44 9.94
CA GLY A 70 -8.17 9.96 10.61
C GLY A 70 -7.46 8.97 11.51
N SER A 71 -7.91 7.71 11.57
CA SER A 71 -7.24 6.69 12.39
C SER A 71 -6.02 6.08 11.73
N VAL A 72 -5.87 6.25 10.41
CA VAL A 72 -4.75 5.66 9.65
C VAL A 72 -3.75 6.73 9.27
N GLY A 73 -2.48 6.47 9.58
CA GLY A 73 -1.36 7.31 9.16
C GLY A 73 -0.41 6.52 8.27
N LEU A 74 0.30 7.24 7.41
CA LEU A 74 1.30 6.65 6.52
C LEU A 74 2.67 6.88 7.15
N ASP A 75 3.36 5.80 7.50
CA ASP A 75 4.66 5.90 8.18
C ASP A 75 5.85 5.75 7.23
N GLY A 76 5.68 5.13 6.08
CA GLY A 76 6.78 5.04 5.15
C GLY A 76 6.48 4.23 3.90
N TYR A 77 7.31 4.45 2.91
CA TYR A 77 7.32 3.72 1.65
C TYR A 77 8.75 3.30 1.35
N ASP A 78 8.92 2.02 1.03
CA ASP A 78 10.20 1.49 0.56
C ASP A 78 9.94 0.90 -0.83
N TRP A 79 10.43 1.58 -1.86
CA TRP A 79 10.18 1.20 -3.25
C TRP A 79 11.51 0.81 -3.90
N GLU A 80 11.56 -0.41 -4.42
CA GLU A 80 12.74 -0.93 -5.09
C GLU A 80 12.43 -1.16 -6.57
N TYR A 81 13.27 -0.61 -7.45
CA TYR A 81 13.20 -0.82 -8.89
C TYR A 81 14.36 -1.69 -9.33
N MET A 82 14.09 -2.83 -9.90
CA MET A 82 15.09 -3.64 -10.60
C MET A 82 15.27 -3.15 -12.02
N ARG A 83 14.18 -2.63 -12.60
CA ARG A 83 14.11 -2.00 -13.92
C ARG A 83 13.06 -0.89 -13.89
N PRO A 84 13.19 0.14 -14.76
CA PRO A 84 12.11 1.12 -14.88
C PRO A 84 10.81 0.46 -15.35
N LEU A 85 9.68 0.97 -14.89
CA LEU A 85 8.38 0.49 -15.36
C LEU A 85 8.10 1.02 -16.77
N ARG A 86 7.42 0.23 -17.57
CA ARG A 86 7.10 0.57 -18.97
C ARG A 86 5.60 0.56 -19.22
N ILE A 87 5.18 1.46 -20.10
CA ILE A 87 3.80 1.52 -20.59
C ILE A 87 3.57 0.31 -21.51
N GLY A 88 2.38 -0.31 -21.43
CA GLY A 88 2.00 -1.38 -22.33
C GLY A 88 2.56 -2.74 -22.00
N VAL A 89 3.35 -2.85 -20.93
CA VAL A 89 3.88 -4.14 -20.46
C VAL A 89 2.92 -4.70 -19.41
N GLU A 90 2.60 -5.99 -19.51
CA GLU A 90 1.79 -6.67 -18.51
C GLU A 90 2.66 -7.06 -17.32
N TYR A 91 2.28 -6.60 -16.14
CA TYR A 91 2.93 -6.96 -14.88
C TYR A 91 2.03 -7.87 -14.08
N ARG A 92 2.59 -8.93 -13.52
CA ARG A 92 1.92 -9.82 -12.57
C ARG A 92 2.29 -9.38 -11.16
N MET A 93 1.31 -9.29 -10.28
CA MET A 93 1.51 -8.83 -8.91
C MET A 93 1.22 -9.94 -7.93
N GLU A 94 2.07 -10.01 -6.91
CA GLU A 94 1.90 -10.89 -5.75
C GLU A 94 2.25 -10.10 -4.50
N GLY A 95 1.55 -10.34 -3.43
CA GLY A 95 1.89 -9.68 -2.17
C GLY A 95 0.99 -10.05 -1.03
N GLY A 96 1.24 -9.41 0.10
CA GLY A 96 0.48 -9.63 1.32
C GLY A 96 1.01 -8.79 2.46
N ILE A 97 0.42 -8.97 3.62
CA ILE A 97 0.85 -8.30 4.85
C ILE A 97 2.00 -9.09 5.44
N VAL A 98 3.14 -8.41 5.61
CA VAL A 98 4.41 -9.04 5.99
C VAL A 98 4.86 -8.69 7.41
N ARG A 99 4.24 -7.67 8.03
CA ARG A 99 4.57 -7.26 9.38
C ARG A 99 3.35 -6.69 10.08
N TRP A 100 3.20 -7.04 11.34
CA TRP A 100 2.15 -6.51 12.20
C TRP A 100 2.68 -6.43 13.63
N GLU A 101 2.66 -5.25 14.22
CA GLU A 101 3.13 -5.01 15.59
C GLU A 101 2.15 -4.11 16.34
N GLN A 102 1.88 -4.47 17.58
CA GLN A 102 1.10 -3.65 18.50
C GLN A 102 2.09 -2.80 19.31
N LEU A 103 1.97 -1.50 19.20
CA LEU A 103 2.92 -0.56 19.78
C LEU A 103 2.20 0.55 20.55
N VAL A 104 2.97 1.34 21.28
CA VAL A 104 2.48 2.49 22.04
C VAL A 104 3.38 3.68 21.68
N ASP A 105 2.80 4.82 21.37
CA ASP A 105 3.58 6.01 21.04
C ASP A 105 4.17 6.67 22.30
N GLU A 106 4.92 7.77 22.10
CA GLU A 106 5.56 8.50 23.19
C GLU A 106 4.57 9.06 24.21
N ARG A 107 3.32 9.25 23.82
CA ARG A 107 2.25 9.78 24.67
C ARG A 107 1.42 8.68 25.34
N GLY A 108 1.81 7.41 25.14
CA GLY A 108 1.06 6.27 25.69
C GLY A 108 -0.15 5.88 24.87
N ASN A 109 -0.29 6.34 23.64
CA ASN A 109 -1.42 5.99 22.78
C ASN A 109 -1.14 4.71 22.02
N PRO A 110 -2.05 3.71 22.09
CA PRO A 110 -1.84 2.46 21.37
C PRO A 110 -2.05 2.62 19.87
N TYR A 111 -1.26 1.92 19.10
CA TYR A 111 -1.44 1.80 17.65
C TYR A 111 -0.88 0.50 17.14
N ASP A 112 -1.37 0.07 15.99
CA ASP A 112 -0.85 -1.10 15.30
C ASP A 112 -0.06 -0.63 14.08
N SER A 113 1.15 -1.14 13.93
CA SER A 113 2.00 -0.84 12.78
C SER A 113 1.94 -2.02 11.82
N MET A 114 1.59 -1.75 10.57
CA MET A 114 1.41 -2.77 9.54
C MET A 114 2.26 -2.44 8.33
N SER A 115 2.95 -3.46 7.81
CA SER A 115 3.62 -3.34 6.52
C SER A 115 3.08 -4.38 5.57
N PHE A 116 2.80 -3.95 4.34
CA PHE A 116 2.48 -4.87 3.26
C PHE A 116 3.48 -4.71 2.14
N SER A 117 3.74 -5.82 1.44
CA SER A 117 4.69 -5.84 0.34
C SER A 117 4.00 -6.38 -0.91
N ILE A 118 4.27 -5.78 -2.05
CA ILE A 118 3.77 -6.25 -3.33
C ILE A 118 4.94 -6.30 -4.32
N GLU A 119 5.09 -7.43 -4.98
CA GLU A 119 6.11 -7.65 -5.99
C GLU A 119 5.48 -7.61 -7.37
N MET A 120 6.14 -6.91 -8.31
CA MET A 120 5.71 -6.79 -9.70
C MET A 120 6.67 -7.56 -10.59
N PHE A 121 6.12 -8.48 -11.38
CA PHE A 121 6.90 -9.32 -12.29
C PHE A 121 6.54 -9.04 -13.74
N ASP A 122 7.56 -8.85 -14.57
CA ASP A 122 7.41 -8.84 -16.03
C ASP A 122 7.91 -10.18 -16.60
N ALA A 123 8.07 -10.27 -17.92
CA ALA A 123 8.53 -11.49 -18.58
C ALA A 123 9.97 -11.88 -18.19
N GLU A 124 10.76 -10.94 -17.69
CA GLU A 124 12.14 -11.18 -17.27
C GLU A 124 12.28 -11.50 -15.78
N GLY A 125 11.19 -11.41 -15.02
CA GLY A 125 11.18 -11.69 -13.59
C GLY A 125 10.79 -10.46 -12.76
N LEU A 126 11.31 -10.36 -11.54
CA LEU A 126 10.99 -9.27 -10.63
C LEU A 126 11.43 -7.92 -11.22
N ALA A 127 10.47 -7.03 -11.44
CA ALA A 127 10.73 -5.70 -11.97
C ALA A 127 10.75 -4.63 -10.86
N ALA A 128 9.87 -4.76 -9.88
CA ALA A 128 9.79 -3.80 -8.78
C ALA A 128 9.17 -4.44 -7.55
N ARG A 129 9.47 -3.87 -6.40
CA ARG A 129 8.86 -4.27 -5.12
C ARG A 129 8.52 -3.01 -4.34
N ILE A 130 7.33 -2.97 -3.77
CA ILE A 130 6.98 -1.95 -2.79
C ILE A 130 6.79 -2.58 -1.42
N THR A 131 7.14 -1.83 -0.39
CA THR A 131 6.79 -2.17 0.99
C THR A 131 6.31 -0.88 1.63
N ASN A 132 5.04 -0.84 1.97
CA ASN A 132 4.42 0.34 2.57
C ASN A 132 4.11 0.05 4.03
N THR A 133 4.35 1.02 4.90
CA THR A 133 4.10 0.91 6.33
C THR A 133 3.04 1.91 6.74
N TRP A 134 1.99 1.41 7.34
CA TRP A 134 0.87 2.21 7.81
C TRP A 134 0.71 2.04 9.32
N ARG A 135 0.15 3.10 9.95
CA ARG A 135 -0.13 3.13 11.38
C ARG A 135 -1.63 3.20 11.58
N PHE A 136 -2.19 2.27 12.36
CA PHE A 136 -3.60 2.25 12.74
C PHE A 136 -3.71 2.66 14.19
N ARG A 137 -4.21 3.88 14.44
CA ARG A 137 -4.42 4.36 15.79
C ARG A 137 -5.57 3.63 16.43
N ARG A 138 -5.41 3.27 17.70
CA ARG A 138 -6.43 2.53 18.46
C ARG A 138 -6.93 3.38 19.61
N ARG A 139 -8.16 3.11 20.04
CA ARG A 139 -8.71 3.76 21.21
C ARG A 139 -8.05 3.19 22.46
N LYS A 140 -7.80 4.06 23.43
CA LYS A 140 -7.38 3.61 24.75
C LYS A 140 -8.57 2.91 25.44
N PRO A 141 -8.32 1.87 26.26
CA PRO A 141 -9.40 1.21 27.01
C PRO A 141 -10.21 2.18 27.87
N GLU A 142 -9.58 3.23 28.37
CA GLU A 142 -10.21 4.27 29.21
C GLU A 142 -11.24 5.08 28.43
N ASP A 143 -11.03 5.30 27.15
CA ASP A 143 -11.93 6.08 26.29
C ASP A 143 -13.23 5.31 25.99
N SER A 144 -13.20 3.98 26.07
CA SER A 144 -14.37 3.17 25.83
C SER A 144 -15.33 3.13 27.04
N THR A 145 -14.83 3.45 28.24
CA THR A 145 -15.66 3.52 29.46
C THR A 145 -16.25 4.90 29.70
N GLY A 146 -15.68 5.93 29.14
CA GLY A 146 -16.20 7.30 29.22
C GLY A 146 -17.45 7.56 28.40
N ALA A 147 -17.77 6.69 27.45
CA ALA A 147 -18.90 6.88 26.55
C ALA A 147 -20.23 6.44 27.12
N THR A 148 -20.27 5.89 28.33
CA THR A 148 -21.49 5.33 28.95
C THR A 148 -22.07 6.20 30.06
N SER A 149 -21.55 7.34 30.32
CA SER A 149 -22.04 8.26 31.35
C SER A 149 -23.09 9.22 30.83
#